data_4d901e52f169ad92744f1b64029efac5
#
_entry.id   4d901e52f169ad92744f1b64029efac5
#
_cell.length_a   1.000
_cell.length_b   1.000
_cell.length_c   1.000
_cell.angle_alpha   90.00
_cell.angle_beta   90.00
_cell.angle_gamma   90.00
#
_symmetry.space_group_name_H-M   'P 1'
#
loop_
_entity.id
_entity.type
_entity.pdbx_description
1 polymer ?
#
loop_
_entity_poly.entity_id
_entity_poly.type
_entity_poly.pdbx_seq_one_letter_code
_entity_poly.pdbx_strand_id
1 'polypeptide(L)'
;MSDLDQLIKARGNTAELGAHAIAACFDATGTHAAFALGDGTLRLQNVPSSTSIGWTSIAAHNGAVLSLAPHPVAPGFITGGDDGRFLSIGVDGNVTEIARFGSKWVEHVASYAGKTPLLAAAVGKNLHLFNGKGEPLRTLPHPSSVTGIAFDAKGKRIAASHYNGASLWFTASTSASPLKLEWKVSHTGVAIHPQGEALVTSMQENALHGWTLPEGKHMRMAGYPAKTESFGFTHSGRWLATGGAESTVLWPFFGGGPMGKAPLELGPGDGIVKRVACHPEHDVIAAGFDTGLVLILDINKEQVLPVCGPGRGAITALTWNPSGSHLALGTESGFAATVDFTRG
;
A
#
# COMPACT_ATOMS: atom_id res chain seq x y z
N MET A 1 31.04 -10.76 -8.72
CA MET A 1 29.79 -10.00 -8.52
C MET A 1 28.70 -10.99 -8.16
N SER A 2 28.12 -10.90 -6.97
CA SER A 2 26.97 -11.73 -6.62
C SER A 2 25.84 -11.44 -7.61
N ASP A 3 25.21 -12.48 -8.16
CA ASP A 3 24.07 -12.33 -9.06
C ASP A 3 22.87 -11.82 -8.21
N LEU A 4 22.59 -10.52 -8.29
CA LEU A 4 21.48 -9.88 -7.57
C LEU A 4 20.09 -10.42 -8.00
N ASP A 5 20.04 -11.16 -9.12
CA ASP A 5 18.84 -11.80 -9.64
C ASP A 5 18.71 -13.28 -9.24
N GLN A 6 19.59 -13.80 -8.42
CA GLN A 6 19.60 -15.23 -8.08
C GLN A 6 18.25 -15.70 -7.53
N LEU A 7 17.65 -14.92 -6.62
CA LEU A 7 16.39 -15.28 -5.99
C LEU A 7 15.21 -15.22 -6.96
N ILE A 8 15.08 -14.13 -7.72
CA ILE A 8 13.98 -13.99 -8.68
C ILE A 8 14.09 -15.00 -9.83
N LYS A 9 15.29 -15.37 -10.26
CA LYS A 9 15.51 -16.43 -11.25
C LYS A 9 15.13 -17.82 -10.73
N ALA A 10 15.41 -18.10 -9.47
CA ALA A 10 15.15 -19.42 -8.87
C ALA A 10 13.70 -19.59 -8.41
N ARG A 11 13.02 -18.50 -7.99
CA ARG A 11 11.74 -18.55 -7.27
C ARG A 11 10.70 -17.57 -7.78
N GLY A 12 11.03 -16.77 -8.78
CA GLY A 12 10.13 -15.78 -9.37
C GLY A 12 9.27 -16.35 -10.49
N ASN A 13 8.00 -16.00 -10.51
CA ASN A 13 7.16 -16.08 -11.70
C ASN A 13 7.04 -14.67 -12.28
N THR A 14 7.64 -14.45 -13.45
CA THR A 14 7.84 -13.12 -14.05
C THR A 14 7.02 -12.95 -15.32
N ALA A 15 6.62 -11.70 -15.62
CA ALA A 15 5.97 -11.32 -16.87
C ALA A 15 6.30 -9.88 -17.26
N GLU A 16 6.24 -9.63 -18.58
CA GLU A 16 6.19 -8.28 -19.15
C GLU A 16 4.71 -7.94 -19.40
N LEU A 17 4.17 -6.98 -18.65
CA LEU A 17 2.75 -6.65 -18.65
C LEU A 17 2.35 -5.68 -19.78
N GLY A 18 3.34 -5.01 -20.38
CA GLY A 18 3.13 -4.10 -21.50
C GLY A 18 2.64 -2.69 -21.13
N ALA A 19 2.41 -2.42 -19.85
CA ALA A 19 2.00 -1.13 -19.34
C ALA A 19 2.53 -0.92 -17.90
N HIS A 20 2.59 0.33 -17.45
CA HIS A 20 3.01 0.72 -16.11
C HIS A 20 2.20 -0.01 -15.02
N ALA A 21 2.87 -0.70 -14.12
CA ALA A 21 2.25 -1.32 -12.95
C ALA A 21 2.03 -0.26 -11.85
N ILE A 22 0.81 0.22 -11.69
CA ILE A 22 0.47 1.27 -10.72
C ILE A 22 0.41 0.73 -9.30
N ALA A 23 -0.18 -0.46 -9.13
CA ALA A 23 -0.32 -1.11 -7.83
C ALA A 23 -0.30 -2.63 -7.97
N ALA A 24 0.04 -3.32 -6.90
CA ALA A 24 -0.13 -4.77 -6.77
C ALA A 24 -0.74 -5.10 -5.42
N CYS A 25 -1.56 -6.14 -5.37
CA CYS A 25 -1.99 -6.75 -4.12
C CYS A 25 -2.29 -8.23 -4.30
N PHE A 26 -2.34 -8.97 -3.20
CA PHE A 26 -2.89 -10.32 -3.17
C PHE A 26 -4.35 -10.26 -2.74
N ASP A 27 -5.15 -11.24 -3.15
CA ASP A 27 -6.48 -11.44 -2.60
C ASP A 27 -6.39 -11.82 -1.10
N ALA A 28 -7.51 -11.77 -0.40
CA ALA A 28 -7.55 -12.03 1.05
C ALA A 28 -7.06 -13.44 1.44
N THR A 29 -7.08 -14.40 0.51
CA THR A 29 -6.58 -15.76 0.73
C THR A 29 -5.09 -15.90 0.43
N GLY A 30 -4.49 -14.93 -0.25
CA GLY A 30 -3.09 -14.98 -0.71
C GLY A 30 -2.84 -15.93 -1.88
N THR A 31 -3.89 -16.42 -2.53
CA THR A 31 -3.80 -17.40 -3.62
C THR A 31 -3.72 -16.75 -5.00
N HIS A 32 -4.09 -15.49 -5.12
CA HIS A 32 -4.01 -14.72 -6.37
C HIS A 32 -3.33 -13.38 -6.12
N ALA A 33 -2.40 -13.03 -7.01
CA ALA A 33 -1.83 -11.69 -7.11
C ALA A 33 -2.51 -10.93 -8.26
N ALA A 34 -2.79 -9.65 -8.04
CA ALA A 34 -3.28 -8.73 -9.06
C ALA A 34 -2.33 -7.56 -9.23
N PHE A 35 -2.16 -7.12 -10.47
CA PHE A 35 -1.40 -5.93 -10.85
C PHE A 35 -2.34 -4.99 -11.60
N ALA A 36 -2.53 -3.80 -11.06
CA ALA A 36 -3.30 -2.73 -11.67
C ALA A 36 -2.42 -1.93 -12.63
N LEU A 37 -2.88 -1.73 -13.86
CA LEU A 37 -2.08 -1.11 -14.90
C LEU A 37 -2.63 0.25 -15.37
N GLY A 38 -1.72 1.07 -15.88
CA GLY A 38 -2.03 2.37 -16.44
C GLY A 38 -2.88 2.34 -17.73
N ASP A 39 -3.03 1.17 -18.37
CA ASP A 39 -3.89 0.95 -19.54
C ASP A 39 -5.33 0.53 -19.18
N GLY A 40 -5.68 0.52 -17.89
CA GLY A 40 -7.02 0.14 -17.42
C GLY A 40 -7.24 -1.35 -17.21
N THR A 41 -6.23 -2.17 -17.44
CA THR A 41 -6.33 -3.61 -17.23
C THR A 41 -5.81 -4.04 -15.86
N LEU A 42 -6.32 -5.18 -15.36
CA LEU A 42 -5.69 -5.96 -14.31
C LEU A 42 -5.00 -7.17 -14.92
N ARG A 43 -3.81 -7.50 -14.40
CA ARG A 43 -3.17 -8.78 -14.64
C ARG A 43 -3.28 -9.62 -13.38
N LEU A 44 -3.90 -10.79 -13.51
CA LEU A 44 -4.03 -11.76 -12.42
C LEU A 44 -3.07 -12.92 -12.59
N GLN A 45 -2.53 -13.37 -11.48
CA GLN A 45 -1.69 -14.56 -11.39
C GLN A 45 -2.15 -15.44 -10.24
N ASN A 46 -2.29 -16.75 -10.50
CA ASN A 46 -2.50 -17.75 -9.44
C ASN A 46 -1.14 -18.10 -8.81
N VAL A 47 -1.00 -17.90 -7.49
CA VAL A 47 0.27 -17.91 -6.78
C VAL A 47 0.79 -19.29 -6.33
N PRO A 48 -0.02 -20.30 -5.96
CA PRO A 48 0.52 -21.59 -5.48
C PRO A 48 0.94 -22.55 -6.58
N SER A 49 1.10 -22.13 -7.81
CA SER A 49 1.37 -23.04 -8.90
C SER A 49 2.85 -23.24 -9.18
N SER A 50 3.31 -24.45 -9.00
CA SER A 50 4.63 -24.93 -9.44
C SER A 50 4.78 -25.08 -10.97
N THR A 51 3.70 -24.83 -11.72
CA THR A 51 3.68 -24.84 -13.18
C THR A 51 3.48 -23.41 -13.69
N SER A 52 4.10 -23.04 -14.78
CA SER A 52 3.95 -21.77 -15.49
C SER A 52 2.50 -21.48 -15.85
N ILE A 53 1.70 -21.07 -14.86
CA ILE A 53 0.30 -20.73 -15.07
C ILE A 53 0.25 -19.33 -15.60
N GLY A 54 -0.52 -19.19 -16.66
CA GLY A 54 -0.67 -17.97 -17.42
C GLY A 54 -1.17 -16.81 -16.59
N TRP A 55 -0.68 -15.66 -16.91
CA TRP A 55 -1.20 -14.40 -16.48
C TRP A 55 -2.51 -14.11 -17.22
N THR A 56 -3.59 -13.86 -16.47
CA THR A 56 -4.88 -13.50 -17.05
C THR A 56 -5.00 -11.99 -17.12
N SER A 57 -5.47 -11.47 -18.28
CA SER A 57 -5.76 -10.06 -18.47
C SER A 57 -7.24 -9.79 -18.34
N ILE A 58 -7.63 -8.81 -17.53
CA ILE A 58 -9.02 -8.37 -17.33
C ILE A 58 -9.11 -6.90 -17.70
N ALA A 59 -9.96 -6.55 -18.68
CA ALA A 59 -10.31 -5.18 -18.98
C ALA A 59 -11.26 -4.65 -17.89
N ALA A 60 -10.74 -3.83 -16.98
CA ALA A 60 -11.48 -3.33 -15.82
C ALA A 60 -12.05 -1.92 -16.05
N HIS A 61 -11.19 -0.98 -16.45
CA HIS A 61 -11.50 0.43 -16.58
C HIS A 61 -11.30 0.94 -18.01
N ASN A 62 -12.01 2.02 -18.36
CA ASN A 62 -11.84 2.75 -19.63
C ASN A 62 -10.83 3.90 -19.47
N GLY A 63 -9.68 3.64 -18.90
CA GLY A 63 -8.64 4.57 -18.53
C GLY A 63 -7.73 3.89 -17.52
N ALA A 64 -6.93 4.62 -16.75
CA ALA A 64 -6.01 4.03 -15.79
C ALA A 64 -6.72 3.41 -14.58
N VAL A 65 -6.23 2.26 -14.11
CA VAL A 65 -6.55 1.78 -12.76
C VAL A 65 -5.72 2.59 -11.76
N LEU A 66 -6.35 3.40 -10.94
CA LEU A 66 -5.65 4.31 -10.01
C LEU A 66 -5.30 3.66 -8.67
N SER A 67 -6.12 2.72 -8.20
CA SER A 67 -5.87 2.02 -6.95
C SER A 67 -6.48 0.62 -6.91
N LEU A 68 -5.93 -0.21 -6.05
CA LEU A 68 -6.23 -1.64 -5.94
C LEU A 68 -6.14 -2.07 -4.47
N ALA A 69 -7.10 -2.88 -4.02
CA ALA A 69 -7.06 -3.53 -2.71
C ALA A 69 -7.75 -4.91 -2.78
N PRO A 70 -7.50 -5.82 -1.82
CA PRO A 70 -8.21 -7.09 -1.77
C PRO A 70 -9.71 -6.89 -1.47
N HIS A 71 -10.56 -7.73 -2.04
CA HIS A 71 -11.98 -7.75 -1.66
C HIS A 71 -12.12 -8.41 -0.26
N PRO A 72 -12.85 -7.80 0.71
CA PRO A 72 -12.83 -8.26 2.10
C PRO A 72 -13.64 -9.52 2.37
N VAL A 73 -14.47 -9.97 1.44
CA VAL A 73 -15.41 -11.10 1.63
C VAL A 73 -15.22 -12.19 0.58
N ALA A 74 -15.14 -11.79 -0.70
CA ALA A 74 -15.04 -12.73 -1.83
C ALA A 74 -13.58 -12.86 -2.29
N PRO A 75 -13.19 -14.01 -2.88
CA PRO A 75 -11.92 -14.11 -3.59
C PRO A 75 -11.88 -13.09 -4.75
N GLY A 76 -10.95 -12.13 -4.68
CA GLY A 76 -10.84 -11.08 -5.66
C GLY A 76 -10.38 -9.74 -5.10
N PHE A 77 -10.71 -8.69 -5.82
CA PHE A 77 -10.13 -7.36 -5.65
C PHE A 77 -11.18 -6.26 -5.78
N ILE A 78 -10.87 -5.07 -5.26
CA ILE A 78 -11.59 -3.84 -5.53
C ILE A 78 -10.66 -2.85 -6.21
N THR A 79 -11.18 -2.07 -7.15
CA THR A 79 -10.38 -1.11 -7.91
C THR A 79 -11.10 0.22 -8.07
N GLY A 80 -10.31 1.29 -8.08
CA GLY A 80 -10.75 2.62 -8.49
C GLY A 80 -10.05 3.04 -9.77
N GLY A 81 -10.74 3.75 -10.65
CA GLY A 81 -10.20 4.23 -11.92
C GLY A 81 -10.47 5.70 -12.18
N ASP A 82 -9.80 6.25 -13.18
CA ASP A 82 -10.00 7.62 -13.66
C ASP A 82 -11.29 7.80 -14.48
N ASP A 83 -11.95 6.69 -14.83
CA ASP A 83 -13.28 6.64 -15.47
C ASP A 83 -14.44 6.82 -14.47
N GLY A 84 -14.13 7.07 -13.20
CA GLY A 84 -15.11 7.31 -12.13
C GLY A 84 -15.81 6.05 -11.62
N ARG A 85 -15.31 4.86 -11.94
CA ARG A 85 -15.89 3.58 -11.49
C ARG A 85 -15.17 3.04 -10.26
N PHE A 86 -15.95 2.52 -9.34
CA PHE A 86 -15.51 1.67 -8.23
C PHE A 86 -15.99 0.26 -8.49
N LEU A 87 -15.06 -0.67 -8.68
CA LEU A 87 -15.35 -2.03 -9.16
C LEU A 87 -14.96 -3.09 -8.14
N SER A 88 -15.68 -4.21 -8.17
CA SER A 88 -15.27 -5.51 -7.63
C SER A 88 -14.87 -6.42 -8.79
N ILE A 89 -13.73 -7.10 -8.66
CA ILE A 89 -13.18 -7.98 -9.69
C ILE A 89 -12.90 -9.34 -9.06
N GLY A 90 -13.62 -10.36 -9.50
CA GLY A 90 -13.44 -11.73 -9.07
C GLY A 90 -12.16 -12.35 -9.64
N VAL A 91 -11.61 -13.36 -8.95
CA VAL A 91 -10.49 -14.15 -9.47
C VAL A 91 -10.85 -14.95 -10.73
N ASP A 92 -12.13 -15.14 -10.99
CA ASP A 92 -12.71 -15.74 -12.20
C ASP A 92 -12.80 -14.75 -13.39
N GLY A 93 -12.40 -13.49 -13.18
CA GLY A 93 -12.44 -12.43 -14.20
C GLY A 93 -13.75 -11.65 -14.26
N ASN A 94 -14.75 -11.98 -13.42
CA ASN A 94 -16.00 -11.24 -13.38
C ASN A 94 -15.77 -9.81 -12.84
N VAL A 95 -16.33 -8.81 -13.55
CA VAL A 95 -16.25 -7.39 -13.18
C VAL A 95 -17.65 -6.90 -12.80
N THR A 96 -17.79 -6.40 -11.57
CA THR A 96 -19.06 -5.86 -11.04
C THR A 96 -18.86 -4.41 -10.60
N GLU A 97 -19.72 -3.52 -11.03
CA GLU A 97 -19.69 -2.11 -10.59
C GLU A 97 -20.36 -1.97 -9.22
N ILE A 98 -19.57 -1.52 -8.22
CA ILE A 98 -20.06 -1.21 -6.88
C ILE A 98 -20.69 0.20 -6.87
N ALA A 99 -20.01 1.17 -7.49
CA ALA A 99 -20.50 2.54 -7.59
C ALA A 99 -19.88 3.29 -8.79
N ARG A 100 -20.57 4.35 -9.22
CA ARG A 100 -20.11 5.25 -10.28
C ARG A 100 -20.22 6.71 -9.83
N PHE A 101 -19.17 7.49 -10.06
CA PHE A 101 -19.05 8.87 -9.62
C PHE A 101 -18.95 9.87 -10.79
N GLY A 102 -19.51 9.52 -11.93
CA GLY A 102 -19.45 10.31 -13.16
C GLY A 102 -18.02 10.36 -13.71
N SER A 103 -17.52 11.56 -13.98
CA SER A 103 -16.14 11.79 -14.47
C SER A 103 -15.12 12.05 -13.36
N LYS A 104 -15.48 11.86 -12.09
CA LYS A 104 -14.56 12.07 -10.96
C LYS A 104 -13.75 10.81 -10.71
N TRP A 105 -12.46 10.95 -10.63
CA TRP A 105 -11.54 9.84 -10.34
C TRP A 105 -11.83 9.19 -9.00
N VAL A 106 -11.77 7.87 -8.97
CA VAL A 106 -11.73 7.07 -7.74
C VAL A 106 -10.25 6.81 -7.41
N GLU A 107 -9.64 7.77 -6.72
CA GLU A 107 -8.17 7.83 -6.56
C GLU A 107 -7.63 6.79 -5.57
N HIS A 108 -8.40 6.50 -4.51
CA HIS A 108 -7.96 5.54 -3.48
C HIS A 108 -9.11 4.62 -3.11
N VAL A 109 -8.78 3.33 -2.99
CA VAL A 109 -9.68 2.33 -2.42
C VAL A 109 -9.00 1.62 -1.25
N ALA A 110 -9.79 1.20 -0.27
CA ALA A 110 -9.33 0.41 0.86
C ALA A 110 -10.40 -0.58 1.30
N SER A 111 -9.98 -1.67 1.92
CA SER A 111 -10.88 -2.67 2.47
C SER A 111 -10.48 -3.07 3.90
N TYR A 112 -11.44 -3.57 4.64
CA TYR A 112 -11.25 -4.19 5.94
C TYR A 112 -11.98 -5.53 5.98
N ALA A 113 -11.26 -6.63 6.23
CA ALA A 113 -11.76 -8.00 6.15
C ALA A 113 -12.11 -8.63 7.51
N GLY A 114 -12.35 -7.84 8.57
CA GLY A 114 -12.68 -8.38 9.88
C GLY A 114 -14.16 -8.75 10.05
N LYS A 115 -14.62 -8.82 11.31
CA LYS A 115 -15.99 -9.26 11.66
C LYS A 115 -17.11 -8.48 10.95
N THR A 116 -16.91 -7.20 10.71
CA THR A 116 -17.82 -6.35 9.92
C THR A 116 -17.04 -5.82 8.71
N PRO A 117 -17.05 -6.54 7.58
CA PRO A 117 -16.28 -6.16 6.40
C PRO A 117 -16.72 -4.81 5.84
N LEU A 118 -15.75 -3.99 5.45
CA LEU A 118 -15.96 -2.65 4.92
C LEU A 118 -15.17 -2.43 3.63
N LEU A 119 -15.73 -1.59 2.76
CA LEU A 119 -15.07 -1.04 1.59
C LEU A 119 -15.08 0.47 1.69
N ALA A 120 -14.05 1.10 1.13
CA ALA A 120 -13.96 2.55 1.07
C ALA A 120 -13.42 3.01 -0.28
N ALA A 121 -13.96 4.13 -0.78
CA ALA A 121 -13.52 4.79 -2.00
C ALA A 121 -13.40 6.30 -1.77
N ALA A 122 -12.24 6.87 -2.09
CA ALA A 122 -12.01 8.31 -2.05
C ALA A 122 -12.20 8.93 -3.43
N VAL A 123 -13.07 9.93 -3.49
CA VAL A 123 -13.45 10.63 -4.72
C VAL A 123 -13.45 12.14 -4.47
N GLY A 124 -12.43 12.83 -4.94
CA GLY A 124 -12.21 14.23 -4.64
C GLY A 124 -12.16 14.46 -3.12
N LYS A 125 -13.01 15.31 -2.57
CA LYS A 125 -13.07 15.60 -1.13
C LYS A 125 -13.98 14.68 -0.30
N ASN A 126 -14.51 13.64 -0.91
CA ASN A 126 -15.43 12.72 -0.23
C ASN A 126 -14.81 11.33 -0.09
N LEU A 127 -14.95 10.76 1.09
CA LEU A 127 -14.67 9.36 1.36
C LEU A 127 -15.99 8.62 1.50
N HIS A 128 -16.26 7.66 0.62
CA HIS A 128 -17.47 6.86 0.60
C HIS A 128 -17.20 5.51 1.27
N LEU A 129 -18.04 5.16 2.24
CA LEU A 129 -18.00 3.87 2.94
C LEU A 129 -19.13 2.98 2.44
N PHE A 130 -18.79 1.70 2.28
CA PHE A 130 -19.73 0.63 1.90
C PHE A 130 -19.54 -0.55 2.85
N ASN A 131 -20.58 -1.37 2.99
CA ASN A 131 -20.44 -2.66 3.66
C ASN A 131 -19.69 -3.66 2.75
N GLY A 132 -19.36 -4.83 3.27
CA GLY A 132 -18.63 -5.88 2.52
C GLY A 132 -19.36 -6.43 1.28
N LYS A 133 -20.63 -6.07 1.08
CA LYS A 133 -21.43 -6.44 -0.12
C LYS A 133 -21.48 -5.32 -1.16
N GLY A 134 -20.84 -4.18 -0.88
CA GLY A 134 -20.87 -3.00 -1.77
C GLY A 134 -22.09 -2.08 -1.57
N GLU A 135 -22.92 -2.29 -0.55
CA GLU A 135 -24.03 -1.40 -0.26
C GLU A 135 -23.54 -0.13 0.43
N PRO A 136 -23.99 1.08 0.01
CA PRO A 136 -23.50 2.33 0.56
C PRO A 136 -23.94 2.51 2.03
N LEU A 137 -22.99 2.92 2.87
CA LEU A 137 -23.22 3.21 4.29
C LEU A 137 -23.20 4.71 4.58
N ARG A 138 -22.13 5.41 4.17
CA ARG A 138 -21.88 6.81 4.50
C ARG A 138 -21.00 7.49 3.48
N THR A 139 -21.19 8.81 3.36
CA THR A 139 -20.23 9.73 2.73
C THR A 139 -19.65 10.65 3.79
N LEU A 140 -18.34 10.70 3.89
CA LEU A 140 -17.55 11.46 4.86
C LEU A 140 -16.89 12.64 4.14
N PRO A 141 -17.35 13.89 4.33
CA PRO A 141 -16.80 15.04 3.66
C PRO A 141 -15.50 15.52 4.32
N HIS A 142 -14.56 15.99 3.51
CA HIS A 142 -13.28 16.54 3.92
C HIS A 142 -13.11 17.98 3.40
N PRO A 143 -12.22 18.78 4.00
CA PRO A 143 -12.02 20.18 3.60
C PRO A 143 -11.44 20.34 2.18
N SER A 144 -10.65 19.35 1.74
CA SER A 144 -10.02 19.30 0.42
C SER A 144 -9.99 17.87 -0.11
N SER A 145 -9.40 17.64 -1.29
CA SER A 145 -9.25 16.31 -1.87
C SER A 145 -8.56 15.36 -0.90
N VAL A 146 -9.08 14.14 -0.82
CA VAL A 146 -8.51 13.03 -0.06
C VAL A 146 -7.35 12.46 -0.85
N THR A 147 -6.18 12.36 -0.25
CA THR A 147 -4.91 11.98 -0.89
C THR A 147 -4.34 10.67 -0.38
N GLY A 148 -5.05 10.01 0.51
CA GLY A 148 -4.74 8.68 1.05
C GLY A 148 -5.76 8.28 2.09
N ILE A 149 -6.05 6.98 2.19
CA ILE A 149 -6.99 6.41 3.14
C ILE A 149 -6.43 5.14 3.77
N ALA A 150 -6.74 4.91 5.05
CA ALA A 150 -6.36 3.67 5.74
C ALA A 150 -7.37 3.32 6.84
N PHE A 151 -7.79 2.05 6.88
CA PHE A 151 -8.50 1.51 8.05
C PHE A 151 -7.51 1.22 9.18
N ASP A 152 -7.95 1.33 10.44
CA ASP A 152 -7.20 0.77 11.55
C ASP A 152 -7.32 -0.78 11.56
N ALA A 153 -6.43 -1.46 12.28
CA ALA A 153 -6.38 -2.92 12.34
C ALA A 153 -7.68 -3.58 12.84
N LYS A 154 -8.57 -2.83 13.46
CA LYS A 154 -9.86 -3.32 13.99
C LYS A 154 -11.06 -2.91 13.12
N GLY A 155 -10.85 -2.15 12.05
CA GLY A 155 -11.92 -1.59 11.20
C GLY A 155 -12.85 -0.61 11.90
N LYS A 156 -12.49 -0.17 13.12
CA LYS A 156 -13.30 0.77 13.91
C LYS A 156 -13.13 2.22 13.47
N ARG A 157 -11.99 2.52 12.86
CA ARG A 157 -11.64 3.86 12.40
C ARG A 157 -11.11 3.80 10.97
N ILE A 158 -11.36 4.87 10.23
CA ILE A 158 -10.74 5.13 8.93
C ILE A 158 -10.13 6.52 8.95
N ALA A 159 -8.88 6.60 8.52
CA ALA A 159 -8.16 7.86 8.35
C ALA A 159 -8.18 8.31 6.90
N ALA A 160 -8.18 9.61 6.68
CA ALA A 160 -8.01 10.23 5.38
C ALA A 160 -7.03 11.40 5.51
N SER A 161 -5.96 11.41 4.70
CA SER A 161 -5.08 12.56 4.54
C SER A 161 -5.64 13.54 3.52
N HIS A 162 -5.34 14.82 3.71
CA HIS A 162 -5.80 15.92 2.85
C HIS A 162 -4.91 17.16 3.04
N TYR A 163 -5.21 18.27 2.39
CA TYR A 163 -4.52 19.52 2.65
C TYR A 163 -4.75 19.98 4.09
N ASN A 164 -3.67 20.40 4.77
CA ASN A 164 -3.61 20.80 6.18
C ASN A 164 -3.88 19.67 7.20
N GLY A 165 -3.60 18.40 6.88
CA GLY A 165 -3.59 17.34 7.88
C GLY A 165 -4.31 16.06 7.51
N ALA A 166 -4.96 15.46 8.50
CA ALA A 166 -5.73 14.25 8.36
C ALA A 166 -7.02 14.30 9.19
N SER A 167 -8.00 13.51 8.78
CA SER A 167 -9.25 13.29 9.53
C SER A 167 -9.35 11.82 9.91
N LEU A 168 -9.69 11.53 11.16
CA LEU A 168 -9.90 10.17 11.65
C LEU A 168 -11.37 10.00 12.04
N TRP A 169 -12.08 9.11 11.34
CA TRP A 169 -13.50 8.85 11.50
C TRP A 169 -13.76 7.52 12.19
N PHE A 170 -14.81 7.44 13.02
CA PHE A 170 -15.35 6.16 13.49
C PHE A 170 -16.29 5.58 12.43
N THR A 171 -16.04 4.35 12.00
CA THR A 171 -16.78 3.70 10.91
C THR A 171 -18.24 3.41 11.25
N ALA A 172 -18.52 3.04 12.51
CA ALA A 172 -19.87 2.69 12.97
C ALA A 172 -20.72 3.88 13.45
N SER A 173 -20.11 5.05 13.70
CA SER A 173 -20.85 6.20 14.23
C SER A 173 -21.50 7.01 13.12
N THR A 174 -22.79 7.22 13.17
CA THR A 174 -23.55 8.00 12.17
C THR A 174 -23.55 9.50 12.44
N SER A 175 -23.30 9.94 13.67
CA SER A 175 -23.40 11.34 14.09
C SER A 175 -22.07 11.99 14.49
N ALA A 176 -20.99 11.22 14.58
CA ALA A 176 -19.70 11.75 15.04
C ALA A 176 -19.02 12.63 13.98
N SER A 177 -18.43 13.72 14.46
CA SER A 177 -17.43 14.48 13.70
C SER A 177 -16.09 13.74 13.73
N PRO A 178 -15.20 13.95 12.75
CA PRO A 178 -13.87 13.34 12.77
C PRO A 178 -13.02 13.95 13.90
N LEU A 179 -12.06 13.17 14.39
CA LEU A 179 -10.90 13.73 15.05
C LEU A 179 -10.06 14.41 13.97
N LYS A 180 -9.91 15.73 14.06
CA LYS A 180 -9.08 16.52 13.16
C LYS A 180 -7.65 16.53 13.68
N LEU A 181 -6.71 16.14 12.81
CA LEU A 181 -5.29 16.11 13.07
C LEU A 181 -4.64 17.14 12.12
N GLU A 182 -4.46 18.35 12.65
CA GLU A 182 -4.08 19.51 11.82
C GLU A 182 -2.56 19.71 11.77
N TRP A 183 -2.06 19.87 10.58
CA TRP A 183 -0.71 20.32 10.28
C TRP A 183 -0.68 20.95 8.90
N LYS A 184 0.00 22.09 8.76
CA LYS A 184 0.09 22.83 7.49
C LYS A 184 0.69 22.02 6.36
N VAL A 185 0.39 22.38 5.13
CA VAL A 185 0.80 21.82 3.84
C VAL A 185 0.00 20.60 3.38
N SER A 186 0.33 20.08 2.19
CA SER A 186 -0.35 18.93 1.60
C SER A 186 0.19 17.63 2.16
N HIS A 187 -0.71 16.80 2.71
CA HIS A 187 -0.43 15.44 3.11
C HIS A 187 -0.82 14.49 1.97
N THR A 188 0.01 13.49 1.65
CA THR A 188 -0.09 12.70 0.41
C THR A 188 -0.30 11.21 0.64
N GLY A 189 -0.31 10.76 1.87
CA GLY A 189 -0.57 9.38 2.27
C GLY A 189 -0.82 9.30 3.77
N VAL A 190 -1.36 8.18 4.26
CA VAL A 190 -1.67 7.99 5.68
C VAL A 190 -1.47 6.53 6.09
N ALA A 191 -0.92 6.33 7.29
CA ALA A 191 -0.84 5.03 7.95
C ALA A 191 -1.25 5.16 9.42
N ILE A 192 -1.94 4.14 9.94
CA ILE A 192 -2.33 4.04 11.36
C ILE A 192 -1.46 2.96 12.00
N HIS A 193 -0.90 3.27 13.17
CA HIS A 193 -0.15 2.31 13.97
C HIS A 193 -0.99 1.04 14.25
N PRO A 194 -0.43 -0.18 14.19
CA PRO A 194 -1.18 -1.42 14.34
C PRO A 194 -2.00 -1.50 15.65
N GLN A 195 -1.46 -0.98 16.76
CA GLN A 195 -2.17 -0.87 18.04
C GLN A 195 -3.06 0.38 18.13
N GLY A 196 -3.05 1.23 17.11
CA GLY A 196 -3.88 2.44 17.05
C GLY A 196 -3.39 3.60 17.92
N GLU A 197 -2.10 3.61 18.28
CA GLU A 197 -1.47 4.59 19.17
C GLU A 197 -0.96 5.84 18.44
N ALA A 198 -0.85 5.78 17.11
CA ALA A 198 -0.39 6.89 16.29
C ALA A 198 -1.04 6.87 14.90
N LEU A 199 -1.08 8.04 14.27
CA LEU A 199 -1.36 8.23 12.86
C LEU A 199 -0.20 9.01 12.24
N VAL A 200 0.30 8.56 11.10
CA VAL A 200 1.38 9.21 10.36
C VAL A 200 0.94 9.49 8.94
N THR A 201 1.37 10.62 8.41
CA THR A 201 1.16 11.02 7.01
C THR A 201 2.49 11.36 6.34
N SER A 202 2.62 11.03 5.07
CA SER A 202 3.63 11.64 4.20
C SER A 202 3.16 13.02 3.75
N MET A 203 4.11 13.90 3.44
CA MET A 203 3.82 15.25 3.01
C MET A 203 4.39 15.52 1.61
N GLN A 204 3.90 16.57 0.96
CA GLN A 204 4.48 17.05 -0.31
C GLN A 204 5.94 17.47 -0.15
N GLU A 205 6.32 17.93 1.03
CA GLU A 205 7.70 18.14 1.44
C GLU A 205 8.41 16.81 1.72
N ASN A 206 9.74 16.81 1.75
CA ASN A 206 10.55 15.63 2.06
C ASN A 206 10.51 15.34 3.57
N ALA A 207 9.34 15.06 4.11
CA ALA A 207 9.12 14.78 5.52
C ALA A 207 7.84 13.99 5.75
N LEU A 208 7.73 13.37 6.93
CA LEU A 208 6.48 12.83 7.45
C LEU A 208 6.07 13.62 8.70
N HIS A 209 4.76 13.66 8.93
CA HIS A 209 4.19 14.19 10.14
C HIS A 209 3.27 13.16 10.79
N GLY A 210 3.30 13.08 12.11
CA GLY A 210 2.47 12.15 12.85
C GLY A 210 1.86 12.78 14.09
N TRP A 211 0.88 12.07 14.65
CA TRP A 211 0.20 12.42 15.89
C TRP A 211 0.06 11.17 16.76
N THR A 212 0.30 11.31 18.07
CA THR A 212 -0.11 10.28 19.03
C THR A 212 -1.64 10.23 19.10
N LEU A 213 -2.20 9.09 19.38
CA LEU A 213 -3.63 8.91 19.53
C LEU A 213 -3.96 8.38 20.94
N PRO A 214 -4.94 8.96 21.64
CA PRO A 214 -5.85 10.01 21.18
C PRO A 214 -5.34 11.45 21.40
N GLU A 215 -4.19 11.67 22.06
CA GLU A 215 -3.77 12.98 22.62
C GLU A 215 -3.43 14.02 21.53
N GLY A 216 -3.13 13.60 20.30
CA GLY A 216 -2.79 14.49 19.20
C GLY A 216 -1.41 15.18 19.33
N LYS A 217 -0.48 14.63 20.13
CA LYS A 217 0.88 15.16 20.21
C LYS A 217 1.61 14.98 18.90
N HIS A 218 2.25 16.05 18.42
CA HIS A 218 2.93 16.09 17.12
C HIS A 218 4.25 15.32 17.14
N MET A 219 4.51 14.64 16.01
CA MET A 219 5.78 13.98 15.72
C MET A 219 6.21 14.37 14.31
N ARG A 220 7.44 14.84 14.14
CA ARG A 220 7.99 15.16 12.83
C ARG A 220 9.21 14.31 12.53
N MET A 221 9.20 13.69 11.36
CA MET A 221 10.28 12.86 10.82
C MET A 221 10.75 13.51 9.52
N ALA A 222 11.99 14.01 9.50
CA ALA A 222 12.54 14.79 8.39
C ALA A 222 14.01 14.42 8.16
N GLY A 223 14.61 14.97 7.11
CA GLY A 223 16.00 14.71 6.73
C GLY A 223 16.12 13.88 5.44
N TYR A 224 15.02 13.65 4.75
CA TYR A 224 15.00 12.88 3.51
C TYR A 224 15.54 13.69 2.33
N PRO A 225 16.39 13.09 1.48
CA PRO A 225 16.87 13.71 0.25
C PRO A 225 15.76 13.81 -0.82
N ALA A 226 14.77 12.91 -0.77
CA ALA A 226 13.65 12.87 -1.71
C ALA A 226 12.31 12.75 -0.98
N LYS A 227 11.20 12.91 -1.73
CA LYS A 227 9.85 12.73 -1.20
C LYS A 227 9.62 11.28 -0.76
N THR A 228 9.03 11.11 0.43
CA THR A 228 8.59 9.80 0.93
C THR A 228 7.24 9.43 0.29
N GLU A 229 7.26 8.58 -0.72
CA GLU A 229 6.07 8.12 -1.43
C GLU A 229 5.46 6.84 -0.82
N SER A 230 6.26 6.10 -0.06
CA SER A 230 5.85 4.83 0.54
C SER A 230 6.37 4.72 1.96
N PHE A 231 5.49 4.32 2.86
CA PHE A 231 5.80 4.07 4.28
C PHE A 231 4.75 3.12 4.87
N GLY A 232 5.14 2.43 5.93
CA GLY A 232 4.24 1.52 6.66
C GLY A 232 4.83 1.09 7.99
N PHE A 233 3.96 0.76 8.94
CA PHE A 233 4.39 0.18 10.20
C PHE A 233 4.74 -1.30 10.03
N THR A 234 5.78 -1.75 10.70
CA THR A 234 6.07 -3.18 10.84
C THR A 234 4.95 -3.88 11.61
N HIS A 235 4.86 -5.19 11.50
CA HIS A 235 3.87 -6.02 12.20
C HIS A 235 3.84 -5.74 13.71
N SER A 236 5.01 -5.64 14.33
CA SER A 236 5.13 -5.34 15.77
C SER A 236 4.67 -3.93 16.15
N GLY A 237 4.58 -3.00 15.20
CA GLY A 237 4.39 -1.56 15.44
C GLY A 237 5.63 -0.85 15.98
N ARG A 238 6.73 -1.56 16.18
CA ARG A 238 7.96 -0.98 16.76
C ARG A 238 8.67 -0.03 15.82
N TRP A 239 8.48 -0.20 14.51
CA TRP A 239 9.13 0.57 13.47
C TRP A 239 8.15 1.10 12.45
N LEU A 240 8.41 2.31 11.97
CA LEU A 240 7.83 2.84 10.74
C LEU A 240 8.90 2.79 9.66
N ALA A 241 8.72 1.93 8.67
CA ALA A 241 9.58 1.84 7.51
C ALA A 241 9.19 2.89 6.48
N THR A 242 10.17 3.57 5.89
CA THR A 242 9.93 4.65 4.93
C THR A 242 10.94 4.61 3.79
N GLY A 243 10.48 4.97 2.59
CA GLY A 243 11.33 5.30 1.45
C GLY A 243 11.72 6.78 1.44
N GLY A 244 12.27 7.24 0.31
CA GLY A 244 12.68 8.65 0.10
C GLY A 244 14.15 8.93 0.39
N ALA A 245 14.96 7.88 0.62
CA ALA A 245 16.41 7.95 0.78
C ALA A 245 17.09 6.81 0.02
N GLU A 246 18.41 6.77 -0.02
CA GLU A 246 19.23 5.72 -0.64
C GLU A 246 19.24 4.42 0.19
N SER A 247 18.65 4.45 1.37
CA SER A 247 18.41 3.32 2.27
C SER A 247 16.96 3.34 2.77
N THR A 248 16.49 2.21 3.32
CA THR A 248 15.21 2.20 4.05
C THR A 248 15.44 2.84 5.42
N VAL A 249 14.68 3.91 5.71
CA VAL A 249 14.75 4.63 6.97
C VAL A 249 13.67 4.10 7.92
N LEU A 250 14.10 3.66 9.10
CA LEU A 250 13.26 3.00 10.12
C LEU A 250 13.15 3.90 11.35
N TRP A 251 11.99 4.51 11.54
CA TRP A 251 11.71 5.34 12.70
C TRP A 251 11.24 4.49 13.88
N PRO A 252 11.86 4.62 15.08
CA PRO A 252 11.46 3.86 16.25
C PRO A 252 10.15 4.38 16.86
N PHE A 253 9.13 3.52 16.93
CA PHE A 253 7.82 3.83 17.54
C PHE A 253 7.62 3.19 18.93
N PHE A 254 8.66 2.61 19.51
CA PHE A 254 8.66 2.12 20.88
C PHE A 254 9.10 3.23 21.87
N GLY A 255 8.67 3.12 23.14
CA GLY A 255 9.07 4.05 24.20
C GLY A 255 8.68 5.51 23.94
N GLY A 256 7.41 5.74 23.51
CA GLY A 256 6.85 7.08 23.36
C GLY A 256 7.00 7.70 21.97
N GLY A 257 7.35 6.91 20.95
CA GLY A 257 7.44 7.37 19.56
C GLY A 257 8.86 7.78 19.12
N PRO A 258 8.99 8.35 17.92
CA PRO A 258 10.29 8.63 17.28
C PRO A 258 11.00 9.88 17.79
N MET A 259 10.31 10.77 18.53
CA MET A 259 10.86 12.06 18.90
C MET A 259 12.07 11.93 19.83
N GLY A 260 13.18 12.60 19.47
CA GLY A 260 14.44 12.54 20.22
C GLY A 260 15.25 11.27 20.00
N LYS A 261 14.88 10.43 19.06
CA LYS A 261 15.60 9.20 18.69
C LYS A 261 16.10 9.29 17.25
N ALA A 262 17.28 8.73 17.00
CA ALA A 262 17.79 8.57 15.65
C ALA A 262 17.04 7.42 14.93
N PRO A 263 16.74 7.56 13.64
CA PRO A 263 16.28 6.43 12.84
C PRO A 263 17.42 5.43 12.61
N LEU A 264 17.04 4.19 12.33
CA LEU A 264 17.95 3.17 11.79
C LEU A 264 17.87 3.21 10.27
N GLU A 265 18.98 3.13 9.59
CA GLU A 265 19.06 3.01 8.14
C GLU A 265 19.54 1.61 7.76
N LEU A 266 18.82 0.94 6.85
CA LEU A 266 19.13 -0.44 6.48
C LEU A 266 18.98 -0.63 4.96
N GLY A 267 19.85 -1.49 4.39
CA GLY A 267 19.82 -1.85 2.98
C GLY A 267 20.13 -0.68 2.04
N PRO A 268 21.31 -0.07 2.13
CA PRO A 268 21.71 0.95 1.17
C PRO A 268 21.82 0.35 -0.24
N GLY A 269 21.40 1.11 -1.23
CA GLY A 269 21.47 0.74 -2.65
C GLY A 269 21.77 1.93 -3.54
N ASP A 270 22.03 1.66 -4.79
CA ASP A 270 22.15 2.71 -5.82
C ASP A 270 20.72 3.18 -6.16
N GLY A 271 20.42 4.45 -5.89
CA GLY A 271 19.13 5.06 -6.14
C GLY A 271 18.27 5.27 -4.88
N ILE A 272 17.06 5.73 -5.08
CA ILE A 272 16.13 6.10 -4.00
C ILE A 272 15.11 4.98 -3.79
N VAL A 273 14.87 4.61 -2.53
CA VAL A 273 13.78 3.68 -2.16
C VAL A 273 12.43 4.32 -2.49
N LYS A 274 11.70 3.75 -3.44
CA LYS A 274 10.37 4.20 -3.90
C LYS A 274 9.24 3.49 -3.21
N ARG A 275 9.41 2.21 -2.88
CA ARG A 275 8.39 1.40 -2.23
C ARG A 275 8.97 0.63 -1.05
N VAL A 276 8.21 0.57 0.02
CA VAL A 276 8.46 -0.32 1.15
C VAL A 276 7.21 -1.16 1.41
N ALA A 277 7.40 -2.44 1.72
CA ALA A 277 6.33 -3.34 2.10
C ALA A 277 6.74 -4.12 3.35
N CYS A 278 6.06 -3.88 4.47
CA CYS A 278 6.31 -4.58 5.72
C CYS A 278 5.71 -5.98 5.68
N HIS A 279 6.48 -6.97 6.13
CA HIS A 279 6.01 -8.35 6.23
C HIS A 279 4.86 -8.46 7.26
N PRO A 280 3.81 -9.25 7.00
CA PRO A 280 2.62 -9.28 7.86
C PRO A 280 2.84 -9.90 9.24
N GLU A 281 3.88 -10.72 9.44
CA GLU A 281 4.12 -11.46 10.69
C GLU A 281 5.48 -11.19 11.33
N HIS A 282 6.43 -10.62 10.60
CA HIS A 282 7.82 -10.41 11.07
C HIS A 282 8.27 -8.97 10.85
N ASP A 283 9.26 -8.52 11.64
CA ASP A 283 9.93 -7.24 11.42
C ASP A 283 10.94 -7.35 10.26
N VAL A 284 10.38 -7.68 9.08
CA VAL A 284 11.06 -7.81 7.79
C VAL A 284 10.40 -6.86 6.80
N ILE A 285 11.19 -6.23 5.94
CA ILE A 285 10.72 -5.24 4.98
C ILE A 285 11.24 -5.60 3.60
N ALA A 286 10.38 -5.51 2.59
CA ALA A 286 10.80 -5.43 1.21
C ALA A 286 10.98 -3.96 0.84
N ALA A 287 12.10 -3.61 0.24
CA ALA A 287 12.44 -2.27 -0.25
C ALA A 287 12.68 -2.31 -1.75
N GLY A 288 11.96 -1.48 -2.50
CA GLY A 288 12.06 -1.34 -3.96
C GLY A 288 12.54 0.05 -4.36
N PHE A 289 13.55 0.09 -5.22
CA PHE A 289 14.26 1.30 -5.63
C PHE A 289 13.80 1.82 -6.99
N ASP A 290 14.12 3.06 -7.27
CA ASP A 290 13.91 3.69 -8.60
C ASP A 290 14.78 3.07 -9.71
N THR A 291 15.83 2.35 -9.35
CA THR A 291 16.66 1.58 -10.27
C THR A 291 16.08 0.22 -10.65
N GLY A 292 15.04 -0.24 -9.96
CA GLY A 292 14.46 -1.58 -10.09
C GLY A 292 15.07 -2.61 -9.13
N LEU A 293 16.06 -2.23 -8.32
CA LEU A 293 16.59 -3.08 -7.24
C LEU A 293 15.50 -3.39 -6.22
N VAL A 294 15.40 -4.64 -5.76
CA VAL A 294 14.55 -5.05 -4.64
C VAL A 294 15.37 -5.81 -3.61
N LEU A 295 15.28 -5.37 -2.37
CA LEU A 295 15.95 -5.96 -1.21
C LEU A 295 14.93 -6.43 -0.17
N ILE A 296 15.23 -7.53 0.53
CA ILE A 296 14.58 -7.93 1.78
C ILE A 296 15.50 -7.58 2.94
N LEU A 297 14.94 -6.93 3.95
CA LEU A 297 15.65 -6.40 5.11
C LEU A 297 15.09 -7.07 6.38
N ASP A 298 15.89 -7.87 7.07
CA ASP A 298 15.56 -8.41 8.41
C ASP A 298 16.12 -7.43 9.46
N ILE A 299 15.23 -6.69 10.13
CA ILE A 299 15.61 -5.65 11.08
C ILE A 299 16.34 -6.26 12.30
N ASN A 300 15.87 -7.41 12.77
CA ASN A 300 16.39 -8.02 14.00
C ASN A 300 17.79 -8.63 13.81
N LYS A 301 18.10 -9.07 12.59
CA LYS A 301 19.40 -9.66 12.24
C LYS A 301 20.31 -8.67 11.52
N GLU A 302 19.81 -7.49 11.16
CA GLU A 302 20.50 -6.52 10.30
C GLU A 302 21.00 -7.13 8.98
N GLN A 303 20.22 -8.07 8.42
CA GLN A 303 20.56 -8.80 7.20
C GLN A 303 19.83 -8.23 6.00
N VAL A 304 20.53 -8.24 4.86
CA VAL A 304 20.02 -7.78 3.57
C VAL A 304 20.11 -8.92 2.57
N LEU A 305 18.97 -9.25 1.93
CA LEU A 305 18.88 -10.28 0.89
C LEU A 305 18.41 -9.64 -0.42
N PRO A 306 19.21 -9.67 -1.49
CA PRO A 306 18.77 -9.23 -2.82
C PRO A 306 17.72 -10.18 -3.40
N VAL A 307 16.65 -9.59 -3.96
CA VAL A 307 15.56 -10.32 -4.65
C VAL A 307 15.64 -10.15 -6.14
N CYS A 308 15.78 -8.90 -6.59
CA CYS A 308 15.78 -8.50 -8.00
C CYS A 308 16.83 -7.40 -8.18
N GLY A 309 17.72 -7.58 -9.15
CA GLY A 309 18.73 -6.58 -9.54
C GLY A 309 18.12 -5.39 -10.29
N PRO A 310 18.90 -4.31 -10.45
CA PRO A 310 18.45 -3.10 -11.16
C PRO A 310 18.27 -3.34 -12.67
N GLY A 311 17.67 -2.34 -13.36
CA GLY A 311 17.58 -2.29 -14.83
C GLY A 311 16.22 -2.63 -15.41
N ARG A 312 15.19 -2.86 -14.57
CA ARG A 312 13.81 -3.15 -15.02
C ARG A 312 12.83 -1.99 -14.82
N GLY A 313 13.35 -0.77 -14.65
CA GLY A 313 12.57 0.43 -14.32
C GLY A 313 12.27 0.54 -12.82
N ALA A 314 11.81 1.72 -12.38
CA ALA A 314 11.51 1.99 -10.98
C ALA A 314 10.45 1.04 -10.42
N ILE A 315 10.64 0.58 -9.20
CA ILE A 315 9.64 -0.20 -8.48
C ILE A 315 8.46 0.72 -8.10
N THR A 316 7.29 0.43 -8.66
CA THR A 316 6.06 1.20 -8.47
C THR A 316 5.01 0.45 -7.66
N ALA A 317 5.11 -0.87 -7.61
CA ALA A 317 4.24 -1.74 -6.83
C ALA A 317 5.08 -2.77 -6.06
N LEU A 318 4.79 -2.95 -4.77
CA LEU A 318 5.49 -3.90 -3.90
C LEU A 318 4.59 -4.30 -2.73
N THR A 319 4.35 -5.59 -2.54
CA THR A 319 3.47 -6.07 -1.47
C THR A 319 3.71 -7.54 -1.12
N TRP A 320 3.52 -7.89 0.15
CA TRP A 320 3.49 -9.27 0.61
C TRP A 320 2.07 -9.84 0.53
N ASN A 321 1.97 -11.15 0.33
CA ASN A 321 0.71 -11.84 0.56
C ASN A 321 0.38 -11.93 2.08
N PRO A 322 -0.88 -12.25 2.47
CA PRO A 322 -1.28 -12.26 3.89
C PRO A 322 -0.47 -13.18 4.80
N SER A 323 0.13 -14.25 4.29
CA SER A 323 0.99 -15.16 5.06
C SER A 323 2.47 -14.78 5.05
N GLY A 324 2.88 -13.75 4.31
CA GLY A 324 4.29 -13.38 4.14
C GLY A 324 5.12 -14.35 3.30
N SER A 325 4.50 -15.38 2.72
CA SER A 325 5.19 -16.41 1.96
C SER A 325 5.52 -16.02 0.52
N HIS A 326 4.89 -14.97 -0.01
CA HIS A 326 5.10 -14.48 -1.37
C HIS A 326 5.17 -12.96 -1.41
N LEU A 327 6.04 -12.44 -2.27
CA LEU A 327 6.18 -11.02 -2.55
C LEU A 327 5.79 -10.76 -4.02
N ALA A 328 4.90 -9.79 -4.25
CA ALA A 328 4.62 -9.26 -5.57
C ALA A 328 5.37 -7.95 -5.78
N LEU A 329 5.97 -7.77 -6.94
CA LEU A 329 6.64 -6.54 -7.35
C LEU A 329 6.27 -6.18 -8.79
N GLY A 330 6.13 -4.88 -9.07
CA GLY A 330 5.85 -4.33 -10.39
C GLY A 330 6.62 -3.05 -10.63
N THR A 331 6.92 -2.75 -11.90
CA THR A 331 7.73 -1.60 -12.29
C THR A 331 6.98 -0.63 -13.20
N GLU A 332 7.51 0.56 -13.33
CA GLU A 332 7.04 1.57 -14.27
C GLU A 332 7.12 1.12 -15.73
N SER A 333 8.09 0.25 -16.06
CA SER A 333 8.29 -0.28 -17.42
C SER A 333 7.36 -1.46 -17.74
N GLY A 334 6.59 -1.96 -16.76
CA GLY A 334 5.68 -3.09 -16.94
C GLY A 334 6.28 -4.46 -16.63
N PHE A 335 7.50 -4.54 -16.12
CA PHE A 335 7.99 -5.81 -15.57
C PHE A 335 7.26 -6.11 -14.27
N ALA A 336 6.84 -7.37 -14.06
CA ALA A 336 6.21 -7.82 -12.83
C ALA A 336 6.68 -9.21 -12.44
N ALA A 337 6.64 -9.49 -11.14
CA ALA A 337 6.95 -10.81 -10.60
C ALA A 337 6.19 -11.08 -9.30
N THR A 338 5.95 -12.37 -9.03
CA THR A 338 5.71 -12.89 -7.69
C THR A 338 6.86 -13.82 -7.32
N VAL A 339 7.38 -13.68 -6.10
CA VAL A 339 8.55 -14.43 -5.61
C VAL A 339 8.14 -15.28 -4.41
N ASP A 340 8.47 -16.57 -4.45
CA ASP A 340 8.15 -17.57 -3.42
C ASP A 340 9.24 -17.61 -2.34
N PHE A 341 8.86 -17.40 -1.08
CA PHE A 341 9.71 -17.50 0.11
C PHE A 341 9.39 -18.71 0.98
N THR A 342 8.48 -19.62 0.55
CA THR A 342 8.12 -20.83 1.32
C THR A 342 9.23 -21.86 1.39
N ARG A 343 10.15 -21.82 0.42
CA ARG A 343 11.26 -22.78 0.35
C ARG A 343 12.48 -22.15 0.99
N GLY A 344 12.79 -22.64 2.17
CA GLY A 344 14.02 -22.33 2.90
C GLY A 344 15.26 -22.83 2.18
#